data_bed9610d9586d91b6b65b84f829e8fb7
#
_entry.id   bed9610d9586d91b6b65b84f829e8fb7
#
_cell.length_a   1.000
_cell.length_b   1.000
_cell.length_c   1.000
_cell.angle_alpha   90.00
_cell.angle_beta   90.00
_cell.angle_gamma   90.00
#
_symmetry.space_group_name_H-M   'P 1'
#
loop_
_entity.id
_entity.type
_entity.pdbx_description
1 polymer ?
#
loop_
_entity_poly.entity_id
_entity_poly.type
_entity_poly.pdbx_seq_one_letter_code
_entity_poly.pdbx_strand_id
1 'polypeptide(L)'
;MRRSRTALLVVAALTVAVVTAAVAQDKAAGTATKTTTTAKTATTAKASSSSSTKGSPSSGKLGVKTIAGDIIDPSCWVMNGAKGEAHKECMVACAKAGQTLAILEKKTNKVYILAAERPGEDPNKSVLDYAGMSVLVKGKVFTRGGIMAIQVASVEPYSAAKAAAK
;
A
#
# COMPACT_ATOMS: atom_id res chain seq x y z
N MET A 1 -21.96 -45.74 26.64
CA MET A 1 -23.32 -45.22 26.75
C MET A 1 -23.36 -44.00 25.81
N ARG A 2 -23.75 -44.17 24.58
CA ARG A 2 -25.06 -44.08 23.92
C ARG A 2 -25.86 -42.86 24.34
N ARG A 3 -26.01 -41.89 23.44
CA ARG A 3 -27.26 -41.32 22.89
C ARG A 3 -26.90 -40.03 22.17
N SER A 4 -26.93 -39.89 20.89
CA SER A 4 -27.99 -40.06 19.90
C SER A 4 -28.92 -38.83 19.77
N ARG A 5 -28.95 -38.32 18.53
CA ARG A 5 -30.06 -37.66 17.84
C ARG A 5 -30.36 -36.22 18.23
N THR A 6 -30.52 -35.26 17.37
CA THR A 6 -31.55 -35.23 16.35
C THR A 6 -31.22 -34.18 15.29
N ALA A 7 -31.45 -34.52 14.04
CA ALA A 7 -31.53 -33.64 12.89
C ALA A 7 -32.73 -32.67 13.02
N LEU A 8 -32.55 -31.45 12.57
CA LEU A 8 -33.67 -30.66 12.11
C LEU A 8 -33.26 -29.87 10.86
N LEU A 9 -33.69 -30.40 9.75
CA LEU A 9 -33.77 -29.73 8.46
C LEU A 9 -34.88 -28.65 8.55
N VAL A 10 -34.50 -27.38 8.32
CA VAL A 10 -35.48 -26.37 7.94
C VAL A 10 -35.06 -25.83 6.58
N VAL A 11 -35.73 -26.34 5.59
CA VAL A 11 -35.79 -25.83 4.23
C VAL A 11 -36.72 -24.61 4.29
N ALA A 12 -36.18 -23.41 4.04
CA ALA A 12 -36.98 -22.26 3.71
C ALA A 12 -36.52 -21.71 2.36
N ALA A 13 -37.25 -22.11 1.34
CA ALA A 13 -37.24 -21.51 0.03
C ALA A 13 -37.91 -20.12 0.15
N LEU A 14 -37.23 -19.07 -0.25
CA LEU A 14 -37.86 -17.78 -0.56
C LEU A 14 -37.25 -17.17 -1.82
N THR A 15 -37.97 -17.38 -2.88
CA THR A 15 -38.39 -16.55 -4.03
C THR A 15 -37.49 -15.35 -4.41
N VAL A 16 -36.99 -15.53 -5.60
CA VAL A 16 -36.44 -14.55 -6.54
C VAL A 16 -37.42 -13.38 -6.77
N ALA A 17 -36.98 -12.16 -6.54
CA ALA A 17 -37.56 -10.99 -7.12
C ALA A 17 -36.51 -10.29 -7.99
N VAL A 18 -36.59 -10.57 -9.30
CA VAL A 18 -35.87 -9.83 -10.35
C VAL A 18 -36.55 -8.48 -10.52
N VAL A 19 -35.88 -7.41 -10.13
CA VAL A 19 -36.26 -6.06 -10.54
C VAL A 19 -35.28 -5.62 -11.61
N THR A 20 -35.72 -5.73 -12.85
CA THR A 20 -35.13 -5.12 -14.03
C THR A 20 -35.53 -3.66 -14.05
N ALA A 21 -34.62 -2.75 -13.73
CA ALA A 21 -34.75 -1.33 -14.03
C ALA A 21 -33.89 -1.02 -15.27
N ALA A 22 -34.54 -0.92 -16.40
CA ALA A 22 -34.01 -0.32 -17.61
C ALA A 22 -33.97 1.19 -17.41
N VAL A 23 -32.78 1.80 -17.48
CA VAL A 23 -32.66 3.25 -17.62
C VAL A 23 -32.07 3.54 -19.00
N ALA A 24 -32.87 4.27 -19.74
CA ALA A 24 -32.65 4.70 -21.11
C ALA A 24 -31.40 5.57 -21.24
N GLN A 25 -30.72 5.33 -22.35
CA GLN A 25 -29.69 6.20 -22.92
C GLN A 25 -30.35 7.48 -23.43
N ASP A 26 -29.95 8.62 -22.91
CA ASP A 26 -30.24 9.90 -23.56
C ASP A 26 -28.98 10.39 -24.28
N LYS A 27 -29.12 10.44 -25.58
CA LYS A 27 -28.12 10.88 -26.54
C LYS A 27 -28.48 12.33 -26.86
N ALA A 28 -27.69 13.27 -26.39
CA ALA A 28 -27.75 14.65 -26.89
C ALA A 28 -26.39 15.07 -27.45
N ALA A 29 -26.40 15.18 -28.74
CA ALA A 29 -25.39 15.89 -29.53
C ALA A 29 -25.68 17.38 -29.42
N GLY A 30 -24.66 18.22 -29.39
CA GLY A 30 -24.80 19.67 -29.53
C GLY A 30 -23.53 20.42 -29.25
N THR A 31 -22.85 20.73 -30.29
CA THR A 31 -22.48 22.02 -30.82
C THR A 31 -21.16 22.61 -30.36
N ALA A 32 -20.25 22.62 -31.31
CA ALA A 32 -19.02 23.40 -31.35
C ALA A 32 -19.32 24.91 -31.21
N THR A 33 -18.59 25.59 -30.34
CA THR A 33 -18.42 27.03 -30.47
C THR A 33 -16.93 27.37 -30.36
N LYS A 34 -16.41 27.72 -31.48
CA LYS A 34 -15.10 28.30 -31.74
C LYS A 34 -15.18 29.76 -31.37
N THR A 35 -14.44 30.22 -30.39
CA THR A 35 -14.19 31.65 -30.21
C THR A 35 -12.69 31.88 -30.02
N THR A 36 -12.12 32.41 -31.06
CA THR A 36 -10.80 33.02 -31.11
C THR A 36 -10.88 34.38 -30.47
N THR A 37 -10.07 34.65 -29.47
CA THR A 37 -9.72 36.05 -29.13
C THR A 37 -8.28 36.11 -28.63
N THR A 38 -7.48 36.72 -29.44
CA THR A 38 -6.11 37.17 -29.21
C THR A 38 -6.16 38.36 -28.25
N ALA A 39 -5.40 38.30 -27.18
CA ALA A 39 -4.92 39.47 -26.48
C ALA A 39 -3.57 39.21 -25.82
N LYS A 40 -2.58 39.82 -26.39
CA LYS A 40 -1.21 39.99 -25.99
C LYS A 40 -1.15 41.00 -24.86
N THR A 41 -0.63 40.65 -23.71
CA THR A 41 -0.09 41.62 -22.78
C THR A 41 1.14 41.04 -22.09
N ALA A 42 2.28 41.52 -22.47
CA ALA A 42 3.54 41.28 -21.82
C ALA A 42 3.57 42.12 -20.53
N THR A 43 3.75 41.51 -19.38
CA THR A 43 4.17 42.19 -18.18
C THR A 43 5.38 41.49 -17.61
N THR A 44 6.49 42.15 -17.77
CA THR A 44 7.79 41.87 -17.14
C THR A 44 7.61 41.93 -15.64
N ALA A 45 7.68 40.85 -14.93
CA ALA A 45 7.83 40.79 -13.48
C ALA A 45 9.14 40.12 -13.13
N LYS A 46 10.08 40.97 -12.86
CA LYS A 46 11.25 40.90 -12.01
C LYS A 46 11.46 39.57 -11.28
N ALA A 47 12.46 38.82 -11.73
CA ALA A 47 12.99 37.68 -11.03
C ALA A 47 13.52 38.08 -9.65
N SER A 48 12.81 37.70 -8.62
CA SER A 48 13.32 37.71 -7.26
C SER A 48 14.12 36.42 -7.08
N SER A 49 15.43 36.52 -7.15
CA SER A 49 16.36 35.47 -6.81
C SER A 49 16.31 35.23 -5.30
N SER A 50 15.42 34.35 -4.85
CA SER A 50 15.55 33.79 -3.52
C SER A 50 16.67 32.76 -3.56
N SER A 51 17.73 33.06 -2.83
CA SER A 51 18.86 32.19 -2.57
C SER A 51 18.37 30.80 -2.16
N SER A 52 18.53 29.82 -3.06
CA SER A 52 18.39 28.44 -2.72
C SER A 52 19.48 28.08 -1.72
N THR A 53 19.10 28.00 -0.46
CA THR A 53 19.89 27.29 0.54
C THR A 53 20.09 25.89 0.03
N LYS A 54 21.31 25.62 -0.36
CA LYS A 54 21.82 24.34 -0.84
C LYS A 54 21.76 23.32 0.29
N GLY A 55 20.56 22.87 0.60
CA GLY A 55 20.32 21.65 1.34
C GLY A 55 20.67 20.51 0.40
N SER A 56 21.93 20.08 0.41
CA SER A 56 22.34 18.84 -0.17
C SER A 56 21.39 17.76 0.35
N PRO A 57 20.63 17.05 -0.49
CA PRO A 57 19.84 15.94 0.01
C PRO A 57 20.82 14.96 0.62
N SER A 58 20.81 14.87 1.95
CA SER A 58 21.56 13.83 2.67
C SER A 58 21.17 12.52 2.05
N SER A 59 22.03 12.01 1.19
CA SER A 59 21.91 10.67 0.60
C SER A 59 21.98 9.73 1.78
N GLY A 60 20.81 9.28 2.20
CA GLY A 60 20.66 8.44 3.37
C GLY A 60 21.59 7.25 3.24
N LYS A 61 22.38 7.05 4.25
CA LYS A 61 23.42 6.03 4.33
C LYS A 61 22.84 4.69 3.91
N LEU A 62 23.20 4.24 2.71
CA LEU A 62 22.92 2.91 2.18
C LEU A 62 23.54 1.89 3.14
N GLY A 63 22.71 1.26 3.95
CA GLY A 63 23.15 0.22 4.88
C GLY A 63 22.27 -1.01 4.74
N VAL A 64 22.87 -2.19 4.75
CA VAL A 64 22.13 -3.44 4.95
C VAL A 64 21.67 -3.47 6.40
N LYS A 65 20.37 -3.59 6.61
CA LYS A 65 19.75 -3.65 7.95
C LYS A 65 18.89 -4.90 8.06
N THR A 66 18.83 -5.46 9.26
CA THR A 66 17.86 -6.49 9.60
C THR A 66 16.79 -5.86 10.47
N ILE A 67 15.52 -5.95 10.05
CA ILE A 67 14.37 -5.33 10.67
C ILE A 67 13.39 -6.41 11.10
N ALA A 68 13.04 -6.44 12.38
CA ALA A 68 11.91 -7.22 12.88
C ALA A 68 10.66 -6.34 12.84
N GLY A 69 9.66 -6.74 12.07
CA GLY A 69 8.49 -5.93 11.83
C GLY A 69 7.28 -6.74 11.39
N ASP A 70 6.16 -6.06 11.24
CA ASP A 70 4.93 -6.62 10.70
C ASP A 70 4.77 -6.14 9.25
N ILE A 71 4.36 -7.03 8.34
CA ILE A 71 3.97 -6.62 7.00
C ILE A 71 2.62 -5.93 7.09
N ILE A 72 2.54 -4.72 6.56
CA ILE A 72 1.33 -3.88 6.58
C ILE A 72 1.01 -3.31 5.21
N ASP A 73 -0.27 -3.00 5.00
CA ASP A 73 -0.71 -2.06 3.99
C ASP A 73 -0.60 -0.64 4.59
N PRO A 74 0.27 0.23 4.08
CA PRO A 74 0.50 1.53 4.68
C PRO A 74 -0.74 2.43 4.67
N SER A 75 -1.61 2.32 3.66
CA SER A 75 -2.82 3.12 3.57
C SER A 75 -3.84 2.72 4.62
N CYS A 76 -4.12 1.43 4.72
CA CYS A 76 -5.05 0.90 5.71
C CYS A 76 -4.54 1.08 7.14
N TRP A 77 -3.23 0.94 7.33
CA TRP A 77 -2.62 1.14 8.65
C TRP A 77 -2.68 2.60 9.09
N VAL A 78 -2.37 3.55 8.22
CA VAL A 78 -2.41 4.99 8.55
C VAL A 78 -3.82 5.47 8.83
N MET A 79 -4.81 5.02 8.03
CA MET A 79 -6.19 5.47 8.18
C MET A 79 -6.94 4.80 9.33
N ASN A 80 -6.71 3.51 9.54
CA ASN A 80 -7.54 2.68 10.40
C ASN A 80 -6.76 1.89 11.47
N GLY A 81 -5.43 1.97 11.47
CA GLY A 81 -4.57 1.15 12.31
C GLY A 81 -4.61 -0.35 11.96
N ALA A 82 -5.14 -0.69 10.78
CA ALA A 82 -5.36 -2.08 10.38
C ALA A 82 -4.04 -2.81 10.12
N LYS A 83 -3.83 -3.95 10.75
CA LYS A 83 -2.65 -4.80 10.62
C LYS A 83 -2.92 -6.23 11.11
N GLY A 84 -1.96 -7.10 10.86
CA GLY A 84 -2.01 -8.50 11.35
C GLY A 84 -2.86 -9.41 10.48
N GLU A 85 -3.05 -10.65 10.95
CA GLU A 85 -3.72 -11.72 10.20
C GLU A 85 -5.17 -11.37 9.84
N ALA A 86 -5.88 -10.68 10.72
CA ALA A 86 -7.26 -10.24 10.47
C ALA A 86 -7.40 -9.32 9.25
N HIS A 87 -6.31 -8.68 8.82
CA HIS A 87 -6.29 -7.77 7.66
C HIS A 87 -5.59 -8.37 6.43
N LYS A 88 -5.15 -9.60 6.50
CA LYS A 88 -4.35 -10.27 5.46
C LYS A 88 -5.02 -10.28 4.09
N GLU A 89 -6.28 -10.69 4.01
CA GLU A 89 -7.00 -10.80 2.74
C GLU A 89 -7.10 -9.46 2.03
N CYS A 90 -7.46 -8.40 2.77
CA CYS A 90 -7.52 -7.04 2.24
C CYS A 90 -6.14 -6.57 1.75
N MET A 91 -5.10 -6.80 2.54
CA MET A 91 -3.72 -6.46 2.21
C MET A 91 -3.25 -7.14 0.93
N VAL A 92 -3.52 -8.44 0.77
CA VAL A 92 -3.20 -9.20 -0.45
C VAL A 92 -3.97 -8.66 -1.66
N ALA A 93 -5.26 -8.32 -1.49
CA ALA A 93 -6.06 -7.74 -2.57
C ALA A 93 -5.50 -6.38 -3.02
N CYS A 94 -5.16 -5.50 -2.08
CA CYS A 94 -4.54 -4.20 -2.35
C CYS A 94 -3.18 -4.35 -3.05
N ALA A 95 -2.34 -5.27 -2.59
CA ALA A 95 -1.05 -5.54 -3.20
C ALA A 95 -1.18 -6.04 -4.65
N LYS A 96 -2.13 -6.94 -4.92
CA LYS A 96 -2.44 -7.41 -6.29
C LYS A 96 -3.00 -6.31 -7.18
N ALA A 97 -3.66 -5.31 -6.61
CA ALA A 97 -4.11 -4.12 -7.31
C ALA A 97 -2.99 -3.09 -7.57
N GLY A 98 -1.76 -3.39 -7.17
CA GLY A 98 -0.58 -2.55 -7.40
C GLY A 98 -0.19 -1.65 -6.23
N GLN A 99 -0.85 -1.78 -5.08
CA GLN A 99 -0.46 -1.03 -3.89
C GLN A 99 0.82 -1.60 -3.28
N THR A 100 1.76 -0.72 -2.96
CA THR A 100 3.02 -1.12 -2.33
C THR A 100 2.82 -1.35 -0.85
N LEU A 101 3.21 -2.52 -0.35
CA LEU A 101 3.22 -2.85 1.06
C LEU A 101 4.40 -2.20 1.79
N ALA A 102 4.39 -2.29 3.10
CA ALA A 102 5.43 -1.74 3.95
C ALA A 102 5.74 -2.68 5.14
N ILE A 103 6.84 -2.41 5.81
CA ILE A 103 7.25 -3.07 7.05
C ILE A 103 7.13 -2.07 8.19
N LEU A 104 6.33 -2.40 9.19
CA LEU A 104 6.22 -1.67 10.44
C LEU A 104 7.22 -2.25 11.46
N GLU A 105 8.31 -1.55 11.71
CA GLU A 105 9.35 -2.00 12.65
C GLU A 105 8.81 -2.08 14.09
N LYS A 106 8.90 -3.24 14.74
CA LYS A 106 8.36 -3.46 16.10
C LYS A 106 9.00 -2.57 17.18
N LYS A 107 10.29 -2.28 17.04
CA LYS A 107 11.04 -1.51 18.05
C LYS A 107 10.74 -0.03 18.05
N THR A 108 10.59 0.56 16.87
CA THR A 108 10.58 2.02 16.68
C THR A 108 9.29 2.54 16.08
N ASN A 109 8.37 1.65 15.68
CA ASN A 109 7.16 1.95 14.91
C ASN A 109 7.44 2.73 13.61
N LYS A 110 8.66 2.63 13.09
CA LYS A 110 9.01 3.20 11.79
C LYS A 110 8.45 2.35 10.66
N VAL A 111 7.95 3.04 9.63
CA VAL A 111 7.42 2.40 8.44
C VAL A 111 8.48 2.45 7.34
N TYR A 112 8.78 1.29 6.76
CA TYR A 112 9.68 1.15 5.62
C TYR A 112 8.86 0.69 4.42
N ILE A 113 8.69 1.56 3.43
CA ILE A 113 8.00 1.22 2.17
C ILE A 113 8.86 0.24 1.39
N LEU A 114 8.27 -0.80 0.83
CA LEU A 114 9.00 -1.74 -0.01
C LEU A 114 9.45 -1.04 -1.30
N ALA A 115 10.69 -1.25 -1.68
CA ALA A 115 11.24 -0.73 -2.92
C ALA A 115 11.70 -1.88 -3.81
N ALA A 116 11.31 -1.84 -5.08
CA ALA A 116 11.77 -2.79 -6.06
C ALA A 116 13.29 -2.68 -6.27
N GLU A 117 13.93 -3.76 -6.65
CA GLU A 117 15.35 -3.77 -6.98
C GLU A 117 15.60 -3.06 -8.30
N ARG A 118 14.70 -3.24 -9.27
CA ARG A 118 14.74 -2.60 -10.58
C ARG A 118 13.41 -1.91 -10.91
N PRO A 119 13.45 -0.86 -11.72
CA PRO A 119 12.23 -0.21 -12.20
C PRO A 119 11.31 -1.22 -12.93
N GLY A 120 10.03 -1.19 -12.59
CA GLY A 120 9.01 -2.07 -13.18
C GLY A 120 8.86 -3.44 -12.52
N GLU A 121 9.66 -3.78 -11.52
CA GLU A 121 9.46 -4.98 -10.70
C GLU A 121 8.42 -4.72 -9.61
N ASP A 122 7.64 -5.76 -9.28
CA ASP A 122 6.73 -5.71 -8.15
C ASP A 122 7.50 -5.79 -6.82
N PRO A 123 7.50 -4.72 -6.01
CA PRO A 123 8.19 -4.70 -4.73
C PRO A 123 7.58 -5.65 -3.70
N ASN A 124 6.32 -6.08 -3.89
CA ASN A 124 5.62 -6.94 -2.95
C ASN A 124 5.98 -8.42 -3.10
N LYS A 125 6.53 -8.81 -4.25
CA LYS A 125 6.76 -10.20 -4.63
C LYS A 125 7.42 -11.05 -3.55
N SER A 126 8.41 -10.49 -2.85
CA SER A 126 9.18 -11.24 -1.83
C SER A 126 8.48 -11.33 -0.47
N VAL A 127 7.44 -10.53 -0.24
CA VAL A 127 6.77 -10.44 1.08
C VAL A 127 5.29 -10.80 1.04
N LEU A 128 4.72 -11.02 -0.14
CA LEU A 128 3.28 -11.23 -0.29
C LEU A 128 2.77 -12.43 0.50
N ASP A 129 3.54 -13.51 0.55
CA ASP A 129 3.19 -14.73 1.30
C ASP A 129 3.19 -14.51 2.82
N TYR A 130 3.86 -13.44 3.26
CA TYR A 130 3.95 -13.04 4.67
C TYR A 130 3.00 -11.90 5.02
N ALA A 131 2.04 -11.57 4.15
CA ALA A 131 1.08 -10.49 4.38
C ALA A 131 0.37 -10.67 5.73
N GLY A 132 0.35 -9.62 6.55
CA GLY A 132 -0.24 -9.65 7.89
C GLY A 132 0.59 -10.37 8.97
N MET A 133 1.72 -10.94 8.61
CA MET A 133 2.58 -11.67 9.54
C MET A 133 3.70 -10.79 10.10
N SER A 134 4.23 -11.24 11.25
CA SER A 134 5.49 -10.74 11.78
C SER A 134 6.67 -11.43 11.09
N VAL A 135 7.64 -10.64 10.65
CA VAL A 135 8.80 -11.12 9.87
C VAL A 135 10.11 -10.52 10.35
N LEU A 136 11.19 -11.19 10.02
CA LEU A 136 12.55 -10.69 10.08
C LEU A 136 13.00 -10.44 8.64
N VAL A 137 13.17 -9.18 8.28
CA VAL A 137 13.55 -8.76 6.93
C VAL A 137 14.97 -8.23 6.93
N LYS A 138 15.80 -8.75 6.01
CA LYS A 138 17.11 -8.20 5.73
C LYS A 138 17.08 -7.50 4.38
N GLY A 139 17.59 -6.26 4.32
CA GLY A 139 17.56 -5.50 3.08
C GLY A 139 18.39 -4.23 3.13
N LYS A 140 18.50 -3.55 2.00
CA LYS A 140 19.12 -2.22 1.89
C LYS A 140 18.09 -1.15 2.24
N VAL A 141 18.41 -0.31 3.23
CA VAL A 141 17.53 0.75 3.68
C VAL A 141 17.97 2.08 3.08
N PHE A 142 17.00 2.84 2.62
CA PHE A 142 17.15 4.18 2.04
C PHE A 142 16.30 5.15 2.85
N THR A 143 16.77 6.40 2.95
CA THR A 143 16.00 7.47 3.56
C THR A 143 16.13 8.73 2.71
N ARG A 144 15.00 9.32 2.32
CA ARG A 144 14.99 10.59 1.59
C ARG A 144 13.71 11.37 1.92
N GLY A 145 13.85 12.65 2.25
CA GLY A 145 12.70 13.51 2.53
C GLY A 145 11.79 13.01 3.65
N GLY A 146 12.34 12.34 4.66
CA GLY A 146 11.55 11.73 5.76
C GLY A 146 10.93 10.38 5.43
N ILE A 147 10.95 9.94 4.18
CA ILE A 147 10.46 8.62 3.77
C ILE A 147 11.56 7.59 3.92
N MET A 148 11.22 6.46 4.50
CA MET A 148 12.10 5.30 4.59
C MET A 148 11.62 4.21 3.64
N ALA A 149 12.56 3.62 2.91
CA ALA A 149 12.30 2.52 2.00
C ALA A 149 13.28 1.38 2.24
N ILE A 150 12.91 0.16 1.90
CA ILE A 150 13.75 -1.02 1.99
C ILE A 150 13.65 -1.86 0.72
N GLN A 151 14.80 -2.17 0.12
CA GLN A 151 14.95 -3.23 -0.87
C GLN A 151 15.20 -4.54 -0.14
N VAL A 152 14.26 -5.44 -0.24
CA VAL A 152 14.27 -6.70 0.49
C VAL A 152 15.23 -7.70 -0.17
N ALA A 153 16.19 -8.21 0.58
CA ALA A 153 17.10 -9.26 0.14
C ALA A 153 16.64 -10.64 0.66
N SER A 154 16.10 -10.71 1.88
CA SER A 154 15.53 -11.95 2.42
C SER A 154 14.45 -11.64 3.45
N VAL A 155 13.47 -12.54 3.54
CA VAL A 155 12.36 -12.50 4.50
C VAL A 155 12.28 -13.84 5.20
N GLU A 156 12.10 -13.82 6.50
CA GLU A 156 11.88 -15.01 7.31
C GLU A 156 10.76 -14.74 8.31
N PRO A 157 9.96 -15.74 8.69
CA PRO A 157 9.00 -15.58 9.78
C PRO A 157 9.72 -15.13 11.05
N TYR A 158 9.12 -14.16 11.75
CA TYR A 158 9.68 -13.69 13.01
C TYR A 158 9.48 -14.73 14.11
N SER A 159 10.58 -15.17 14.69
CA SER A 159 10.62 -15.96 15.92
C SER A 159 11.33 -15.15 17.00
N ALA A 160 10.72 -14.98 18.18
CA ALA A 160 11.32 -14.24 19.28
C ALA A 160 12.66 -14.85 19.72
N ALA A 161 12.80 -16.17 19.64
CA ALA A 161 14.05 -16.87 19.91
C ALA A 161 15.18 -16.50 18.95
N LYS A 162 14.86 -16.29 17.65
CA LYS A 162 15.83 -15.91 16.62
C LYS A 162 16.22 -14.42 16.68
N ALA A 163 15.36 -13.58 17.23
CA ALA A 163 15.64 -12.14 17.43
C ALA A 163 16.58 -11.86 18.59
N ALA A 164 16.61 -12.73 19.60
CA ALA A 164 17.47 -12.61 20.78
C ALA A 164 18.91 -13.11 20.52
N ALA A 165 19.15 -13.86 19.46
CA ALA A 165 20.44 -14.49 19.15
C ALA A 165 21.40 -13.63 18.28
N LYS A 166 21.18 -12.28 18.23
CA LYS A 166 21.98 -11.39 17.36
C LYS A 166 22.51 -10.15 18.07
#